data_8c999a825a0d5fe55710d3982a28e96d
#
_entry.id   8c999a825a0d5fe55710d3982a28e96d
#
_cell.length_a   1.000
_cell.length_b   1.000
_cell.length_c   1.000
_cell.angle_alpha   90.00
_cell.angle_beta   90.00
_cell.angle_gamma   90.00
#
_symmetry.space_group_name_H-M   'P 1'
#
loop_
_entity.id
_entity.type
_entity.pdbx_description
1 polymer ?
#
loop_
_entity_poly.entity_id
_entity_poly.type
_entity_poly.pdbx_seq_one_letter_code
_entity_poly.pdbx_strand_id
1 'polypeptide(L)'
;MTTADVIEEVKFELTGGILELEIDDTQLEMAVKKALRELQRYWDEPSFVTVPFESCIDLKKYQLDSCSIVKVYRMTSMGEGGSDLNALVDPLYAQQFMIFSNAGTMFNIQDYVMNYAAWTTLSQTRNTISTDLAFREDKHNHKLYINSMSSPDYITIEFIPKLHAVEDLQSDYWQDILIRLSIAYTKIVLGRIRTRFSQPNAPWGMDGEKQLEEGNTELKELRETLRTNTNLIYLLD
;
A
#
# COMPACT_ATOMS: atom_id res chain seq x y z
N MET A 1 15.16 -7.46 -1.14
CA MET A 1 15.15 -8.52 -0.12
C MET A 1 14.48 -9.74 -0.70
N THR A 2 15.09 -10.92 -0.62
CA THR A 2 14.51 -12.17 -1.15
C THR A 2 13.84 -12.97 -0.05
N THR A 3 13.00 -13.94 -0.41
CA THR A 3 12.37 -14.83 0.59
C THR A 3 13.43 -15.60 1.41
N ALA A 4 14.56 -15.94 0.80
CA ALA A 4 15.67 -16.61 1.48
C ALA A 4 16.32 -15.71 2.54
N ASP A 5 16.52 -14.43 2.23
CA ASP A 5 17.07 -13.46 3.19
C ASP A 5 16.17 -13.33 4.43
N VAL A 6 14.84 -13.26 4.23
CA VAL A 6 13.88 -13.23 5.35
C VAL A 6 13.98 -14.49 6.22
N ILE A 7 14.11 -15.66 5.60
CA ILE A 7 14.23 -16.91 6.34
C ILE A 7 15.52 -16.96 7.16
N GLU A 8 16.63 -16.48 6.60
CA GLU A 8 17.91 -16.41 7.32
C GLU A 8 17.80 -15.45 8.52
N GLU A 9 17.19 -14.31 8.34
CA GLU A 9 17.00 -13.31 9.39
C GLU A 9 16.06 -13.83 10.49
N VAL A 10 14.95 -14.47 10.14
CA VAL A 10 14.06 -15.15 11.09
C VAL A 10 14.79 -16.25 11.87
N LYS A 11 15.65 -17.04 11.22
CA LYS A 11 16.48 -18.04 11.89
C LYS A 11 17.45 -17.38 12.86
N PHE A 12 18.12 -16.32 12.43
CA PHE A 12 19.07 -15.60 13.26
C PHE A 12 18.43 -15.00 14.51
N GLU A 13 17.29 -14.35 14.37
CA GLU A 13 16.54 -13.76 15.49
C GLU A 13 16.05 -14.80 16.50
N LEU A 14 15.66 -15.98 16.03
CA LEU A 14 15.14 -17.03 16.92
C LEU A 14 16.25 -17.86 17.61
N THR A 15 17.41 -17.99 16.99
CA THR A 15 18.48 -18.89 17.48
C THR A 15 19.74 -18.17 17.87
N GLY A 16 19.86 -16.89 17.54
CA GLY A 16 21.13 -16.15 17.63
C GLY A 16 22.24 -16.76 16.76
N GLY A 17 21.90 -17.58 15.77
CA GLY A 17 22.85 -18.24 14.89
C GLY A 17 23.64 -19.41 15.53
N ILE A 18 23.30 -19.83 16.75
CA ILE A 18 24.04 -20.86 17.52
C ILE A 18 23.32 -22.21 17.54
N LEU A 19 21.96 -22.17 17.54
CA LEU A 19 21.13 -23.35 17.66
C LEU A 19 20.45 -23.67 16.33
N GLU A 20 20.25 -24.97 16.05
CA GLU A 20 19.41 -25.39 14.95
C GLU A 20 17.93 -25.31 15.34
N LEU A 21 17.11 -24.76 14.43
CA LEU A 21 15.67 -24.70 14.62
C LEU A 21 15.04 -26.09 14.39
N GLU A 22 14.07 -26.43 15.21
CA GLU A 22 13.27 -27.67 15.10
C GLU A 22 12.22 -27.58 13.95
N ILE A 23 12.31 -26.56 13.10
CA ILE A 23 11.40 -26.28 12.00
C ILE A 23 12.16 -26.37 10.69
N ASP A 24 11.53 -27.03 9.71
CA ASP A 24 12.04 -27.16 8.35
C ASP A 24 11.86 -25.86 7.55
N ASP A 25 12.74 -25.59 6.58
CA ASP A 25 12.70 -24.41 5.71
C ASP A 25 11.35 -24.24 4.99
N THR A 26 10.72 -25.34 4.62
CA THR A 26 9.37 -25.34 4.01
C THR A 26 8.30 -24.77 4.97
N GLN A 27 8.44 -24.99 6.26
CA GLN A 27 7.53 -24.47 7.27
C GLN A 27 7.80 -22.96 7.53
N LEU A 28 9.07 -22.55 7.48
CA LEU A 28 9.46 -21.14 7.53
C LEU A 28 8.92 -20.38 6.32
N GLU A 29 9.05 -20.92 5.12
CA GLU A 29 8.42 -20.32 3.93
C GLU A 29 6.90 -20.16 4.09
N MET A 30 6.23 -21.14 4.68
CA MET A 30 4.80 -21.03 4.96
C MET A 30 4.47 -19.94 5.97
N ALA A 31 5.32 -19.73 6.99
CA ALA A 31 5.17 -18.65 7.95
C ALA A 31 5.34 -17.27 7.25
N VAL A 32 6.36 -17.12 6.40
CA VAL A 32 6.60 -15.91 5.60
C VAL A 32 5.42 -15.64 4.65
N LYS A 33 4.94 -16.65 3.92
CA LYS A 33 3.77 -16.53 3.04
C LYS A 33 2.51 -16.13 3.82
N LYS A 34 2.38 -16.60 5.05
CA LYS A 34 1.26 -16.22 5.92
C LYS A 34 1.40 -14.77 6.40
N ALA A 35 2.60 -14.36 6.77
CA ALA A 35 2.91 -12.98 7.14
C ALA A 35 2.63 -12.03 5.97
N LEU A 36 3.06 -12.36 4.76
CA LEU A 36 2.80 -11.58 3.55
C LEU A 36 1.30 -11.41 3.27
N ARG A 37 0.50 -12.48 3.42
CA ARG A 37 -0.96 -12.42 3.26
C ARG A 37 -1.63 -11.55 4.33
N GLU A 38 -1.07 -11.50 5.52
CA GLU A 38 -1.58 -10.63 6.56
C GLU A 38 -1.20 -9.18 6.29
N LEU A 39 0.04 -8.93 5.90
CA LEU A 39 0.54 -7.63 5.50
C LEU A 39 -0.31 -7.01 4.39
N GLN A 40 -0.69 -7.81 3.40
CA GLN A 40 -1.56 -7.40 2.29
C GLN A 40 -2.88 -6.75 2.74
N ARG A 41 -3.35 -7.02 3.93
CA ARG A 41 -4.60 -6.42 4.47
C ARG A 41 -4.42 -4.98 4.94
N TYR A 42 -3.17 -4.62 5.25
CA TYR A 42 -2.80 -3.30 5.75
C TYR A 42 -1.96 -2.52 4.73
N TRP A 43 -1.65 -3.17 3.60
CA TRP A 43 -0.91 -2.58 2.50
C TRP A 43 -1.79 -1.56 1.78
N ASP A 44 -1.32 -0.32 1.76
CA ASP A 44 -2.07 0.84 1.27
C ASP A 44 -1.21 1.76 0.38
N GLU A 45 -0.15 1.23 -0.19
CA GLU A 45 0.68 2.01 -1.11
C GLU A 45 0.04 2.03 -2.50
N PRO A 46 -0.52 3.18 -2.94
CA PRO A 46 -1.14 3.30 -4.25
C PRO A 46 -0.10 3.39 -5.34
N SER A 47 -0.39 2.76 -6.45
CA SER A 47 0.35 2.91 -7.70
C SER A 47 -0.57 3.50 -8.76
N PHE A 48 0.03 4.20 -9.74
CA PHE A 48 -0.69 4.91 -10.77
C PHE A 48 -0.30 4.40 -12.15
N VAL A 49 -1.28 4.20 -13.01
CA VAL A 49 -1.06 3.88 -14.41
C VAL A 49 -1.95 4.74 -15.30
N THR A 50 -1.38 5.32 -16.35
CA THR A 50 -2.13 6.09 -17.33
C THR A 50 -2.43 5.23 -18.54
N VAL A 51 -3.71 5.18 -18.91
CA VAL A 51 -4.21 4.38 -20.04
C VAL A 51 -5.11 5.23 -20.93
N PRO A 52 -5.20 4.93 -22.22
CA PRO A 52 -6.17 5.59 -23.10
C PRO A 52 -7.60 5.30 -22.61
N PHE A 53 -8.47 6.29 -22.76
CA PHE A 53 -9.85 6.16 -22.33
C PHE A 53 -10.64 5.22 -23.23
N GLU A 54 -11.22 4.22 -22.62
CA GLU A 54 -12.24 3.34 -23.20
C GLU A 54 -13.38 3.20 -22.18
N SER A 55 -14.62 3.13 -22.62
CA SER A 55 -15.77 2.92 -21.72
C SER A 55 -15.72 1.56 -21.00
N CYS A 56 -14.99 0.60 -21.57
CA CYS A 56 -14.76 -0.73 -21.03
C CYS A 56 -13.30 -1.12 -21.25
N ILE A 57 -12.52 -1.07 -20.18
CA ILE A 57 -11.08 -1.36 -20.20
C ILE A 57 -10.86 -2.79 -19.76
N ASP A 58 -10.02 -3.54 -20.49
CA ASP A 58 -9.57 -4.86 -20.09
C ASP A 58 -8.35 -4.73 -19.16
N LEU A 59 -8.54 -5.08 -17.88
CA LEU A 59 -7.52 -4.98 -16.84
C LEU A 59 -6.33 -5.92 -17.09
N LYS A 60 -6.54 -7.04 -17.79
CA LYS A 60 -5.45 -7.97 -18.14
C LYS A 60 -4.44 -7.36 -19.08
N LYS A 61 -4.90 -6.51 -20.01
CA LYS A 61 -4.02 -5.82 -20.97
C LYS A 61 -2.98 -4.95 -20.27
N TYR A 62 -3.31 -4.42 -19.09
CA TYR A 62 -2.47 -3.52 -18.31
C TYR A 62 -1.91 -4.18 -17.03
N GLN A 63 -2.04 -5.51 -16.89
CA GLN A 63 -1.59 -6.29 -15.72
C GLN A 63 -2.22 -5.84 -14.39
N LEU A 64 -3.44 -5.31 -14.45
CA LEU A 64 -4.19 -4.82 -13.29
C LEU A 64 -5.22 -5.82 -12.77
N ASP A 65 -5.26 -7.03 -13.30
CA ASP A 65 -6.29 -8.03 -13.01
C ASP A 65 -6.30 -8.53 -11.56
N SER A 66 -5.15 -8.49 -10.89
CA SER A 66 -5.00 -8.87 -9.48
C SER A 66 -4.97 -7.69 -8.51
N CYS A 67 -5.01 -6.46 -9.01
CA CYS A 67 -4.94 -5.25 -8.21
C CYS A 67 -6.32 -4.83 -7.69
N SER A 68 -6.35 -3.98 -6.67
CA SER A 68 -7.56 -3.33 -6.19
C SER A 68 -7.62 -1.90 -6.71
N ILE A 69 -8.61 -1.57 -7.52
CA ILE A 69 -8.76 -0.22 -8.06
C ILE A 69 -9.39 0.67 -6.99
N VAL A 70 -8.73 1.78 -6.68
CA VAL A 70 -9.15 2.75 -5.66
C VAL A 70 -9.92 3.89 -6.31
N LYS A 71 -9.31 4.53 -7.32
CA LYS A 71 -9.88 5.69 -8.00
C LYS A 71 -9.49 5.71 -9.48
N VAL A 72 -10.28 6.42 -10.26
CA VAL A 72 -10.00 6.67 -11.68
C VAL A 72 -10.12 8.16 -11.92
N TYR A 73 -9.02 8.76 -12.36
CA TYR A 73 -8.93 10.19 -12.60
C TYR A 73 -9.02 10.50 -14.10
N ARG A 74 -9.68 11.58 -14.42
CA ARG A 74 -9.63 12.15 -15.75
C ARG A 74 -8.28 12.84 -15.93
N MET A 75 -7.56 12.45 -16.95
CA MET A 75 -6.36 13.16 -17.37
C MET A 75 -6.69 14.05 -18.56
N THR A 76 -6.52 15.36 -18.40
CA THR A 76 -6.47 16.26 -19.54
C THR A 76 -5.18 15.98 -20.28
N SER A 77 -5.26 15.67 -21.58
CA SER A 77 -4.14 15.23 -22.39
C SER A 77 -2.94 16.14 -22.22
N MET A 78 -1.87 15.63 -21.61
CA MET A 78 -0.56 16.16 -21.87
C MET A 78 -0.19 15.68 -23.28
N GLY A 79 -0.41 16.53 -24.26
CA GLY A 79 0.00 16.22 -25.63
C GLY A 79 1.50 15.92 -25.67
N GLU A 80 1.89 14.91 -26.43
CA GLU A 80 3.29 14.54 -26.73
C GLU A 80 4.13 15.67 -27.36
N GLY A 81 3.68 16.89 -27.32
CA GLY A 81 4.29 18.05 -27.93
C GLY A 81 4.53 19.23 -27.00
N GLY A 82 4.50 19.06 -25.66
CA GLY A 82 4.95 20.12 -24.76
C GLY A 82 4.22 21.47 -24.89
N SER A 83 3.05 21.51 -25.51
CA SER A 83 2.22 22.72 -25.49
C SER A 83 1.27 22.62 -24.32
N ASP A 84 1.60 23.34 -23.26
CA ASP A 84 0.78 23.53 -22.05
C ASP A 84 -0.62 24.15 -22.33
N LEU A 85 -0.96 24.31 -23.59
CA LEU A 85 -2.21 24.92 -24.03
C LEU A 85 -3.47 24.12 -23.62
N ASN A 86 -3.36 22.80 -23.52
CA ASN A 86 -4.48 21.97 -23.06
C ASN A 86 -4.71 22.00 -21.54
N ALA A 87 -3.67 22.27 -20.77
CA ALA A 87 -3.78 22.55 -19.35
C ALA A 87 -4.48 23.90 -19.08
N LEU A 88 -4.39 24.85 -20.02
CA LEU A 88 -5.09 26.13 -20.00
C LEU A 88 -6.59 26.01 -20.28
N VAL A 89 -7.05 24.89 -20.82
CA VAL A 89 -8.48 24.64 -21.11
C VAL A 89 -9.25 24.20 -19.87
N ASP A 90 -8.59 23.70 -18.84
CA ASP A 90 -9.23 23.48 -17.53
C ASP A 90 -9.38 24.84 -16.82
N PRO A 91 -10.62 25.34 -16.66
CA PRO A 91 -10.85 26.66 -16.04
C PRO A 91 -10.32 26.75 -14.62
N LEU A 92 -10.21 25.63 -13.89
CA LEU A 92 -9.64 25.60 -12.55
C LEU A 92 -8.11 25.73 -12.60
N TYR A 93 -7.46 25.09 -13.58
CA TYR A 93 -6.02 25.23 -13.77
C TYR A 93 -5.63 26.63 -14.26
N ALA A 94 -6.42 27.19 -15.17
CA ALA A 94 -6.22 28.56 -15.64
C ALA A 94 -6.38 29.57 -14.49
N GLN A 95 -7.34 29.39 -13.57
CA GLN A 95 -7.48 30.20 -12.38
C GLN A 95 -6.31 30.04 -11.41
N GLN A 96 -5.81 28.83 -11.20
CA GLN A 96 -4.61 28.61 -10.40
C GLN A 96 -3.40 29.33 -10.99
N PHE A 97 -3.21 29.22 -12.30
CA PHE A 97 -2.10 29.89 -12.99
C PHE A 97 -2.20 31.42 -12.90
N MET A 98 -3.39 31.98 -13.07
CA MET A 98 -3.59 33.44 -12.89
C MET A 98 -3.30 33.90 -11.48
N ILE A 99 -3.67 33.16 -10.45
CA ILE A 99 -3.37 33.49 -9.06
C ILE A 99 -1.85 33.47 -8.82
N PHE A 100 -1.15 32.46 -9.34
CA PHE A 100 0.31 32.36 -9.20
C PHE A 100 1.06 33.41 -10.02
N SER A 101 0.62 33.72 -11.23
CA SER A 101 1.29 34.71 -12.07
C SER A 101 1.15 36.14 -11.51
N ASN A 102 0.04 36.45 -10.87
CA ASN A 102 -0.16 37.73 -10.19
C ASN A 102 0.60 37.83 -8.86
N ALA A 103 0.85 36.72 -8.18
CA ALA A 103 1.63 36.69 -6.92
C ALA A 103 3.10 37.07 -7.10
N GLY A 104 3.65 36.96 -8.33
CA GLY A 104 5.04 37.27 -8.63
C GLY A 104 5.38 38.76 -8.72
N THR A 105 4.39 39.64 -8.74
CA THR A 105 4.60 41.07 -9.02
C THR A 105 4.47 42.00 -7.81
N MET A 106 3.95 41.54 -6.69
CA MET A 106 3.82 42.36 -5.47
C MET A 106 4.16 41.56 -4.21
N PHE A 107 5.24 41.97 -3.54
CA PHE A 107 5.65 41.52 -2.20
C PHE A 107 4.79 42.11 -1.08
N ASN A 108 3.48 42.05 -1.19
CA ASN A 108 2.61 42.50 -0.13
C ASN A 108 2.06 41.29 0.65
N ILE A 109 2.22 41.30 1.98
CA ILE A 109 1.76 40.20 2.84
C ILE A 109 0.25 39.94 2.69
N GLN A 110 -0.52 41.02 2.46
CA GLN A 110 -1.97 40.90 2.23
C GLN A 110 -2.29 40.10 0.94
N ASP A 111 -1.56 40.39 -0.14
CA ASP A 111 -1.75 39.70 -1.40
C ASP A 111 -1.32 38.22 -1.28
N TYR A 112 -0.25 37.94 -0.52
CA TYR A 112 0.17 36.57 -0.24
C TYR A 112 -0.90 35.77 0.54
N VAL A 113 -1.48 36.37 1.58
CA VAL A 113 -2.54 35.75 2.39
C VAL A 113 -3.82 35.53 1.55
N MET A 114 -4.20 36.53 0.74
CA MET A 114 -5.34 36.39 -0.17
C MET A 114 -5.13 35.30 -1.23
N ASN A 115 -3.93 35.24 -1.81
CA ASN A 115 -3.57 34.20 -2.79
C ASN A 115 -3.53 32.82 -2.15
N TYR A 116 -2.98 32.70 -0.93
CA TYR A 116 -2.98 31.44 -0.19
C TYR A 116 -4.40 30.98 0.17
N ALA A 117 -5.27 31.90 0.62
CA ALA A 117 -6.67 31.58 0.88
C ALA A 117 -7.42 31.17 -0.40
N ALA A 118 -7.18 31.87 -1.51
CA ALA A 118 -7.75 31.51 -2.81
C ALA A 118 -7.24 30.14 -3.29
N TRP A 119 -5.95 29.85 -3.10
CA TRP A 119 -5.37 28.55 -3.45
C TRP A 119 -5.95 27.40 -2.60
N THR A 120 -6.08 27.59 -1.29
CA THR A 120 -6.71 26.58 -0.41
C THR A 120 -8.17 26.35 -0.77
N THR A 121 -8.92 27.41 -1.10
CA THR A 121 -10.31 27.30 -1.53
C THR A 121 -10.41 26.57 -2.87
N LEU A 122 -9.52 26.83 -3.83
CA LEU A 122 -9.47 26.16 -5.12
C LEU A 122 -9.07 24.69 -4.98
N SER A 123 -8.10 24.37 -4.11
CA SER A 123 -7.72 22.99 -3.85
C SER A 123 -8.85 22.20 -3.19
N GLN A 124 -9.56 22.80 -2.23
CA GLN A 124 -10.75 22.21 -1.63
C GLN A 124 -11.88 22.03 -2.65
N THR A 125 -12.10 23.02 -3.52
CA THR A 125 -13.11 22.94 -4.59
C THR A 125 -12.72 21.86 -5.60
N ARG A 126 -11.45 21.75 -5.94
CA ARG A 126 -10.94 20.70 -6.82
C ARG A 126 -11.13 19.30 -6.22
N ASN A 127 -10.91 19.15 -4.92
CA ASN A 127 -11.17 17.90 -4.20
C ASN A 127 -12.66 17.60 -4.06
N THR A 128 -13.52 18.63 -4.08
CA THR A 128 -14.98 18.48 -3.95
C THR A 128 -15.67 18.31 -5.31
N ILE A 129 -15.22 19.03 -6.34
CA ILE A 129 -15.67 18.84 -7.74
C ILE A 129 -14.73 17.76 -8.30
N SER A 130 -15.05 16.51 -7.97
CA SER A 130 -14.18 15.38 -8.24
C SER A 130 -13.77 15.32 -9.71
N THR A 131 -12.48 15.35 -9.95
CA THR A 131 -11.89 14.89 -11.21
C THR A 131 -12.05 13.37 -11.34
N ASP A 132 -12.61 12.74 -10.31
CA ASP A 132 -12.81 11.31 -10.24
C ASP A 132 -13.94 10.89 -11.16
N LEU A 133 -13.68 9.87 -11.93
CA LEU A 133 -14.67 9.24 -12.79
C LEU A 133 -15.37 8.11 -12.04
N ALA A 134 -16.69 8.05 -12.13
CA ALA A 134 -17.43 6.93 -11.60
C ALA A 134 -17.08 5.67 -12.38
N PHE A 135 -16.66 4.63 -11.69
CA PHE A 135 -16.28 3.36 -12.29
C PHE A 135 -16.97 2.18 -11.61
N ARG A 136 -17.01 1.06 -12.30
CA ARG A 136 -17.45 -0.22 -11.79
C ARG A 136 -16.49 -1.30 -12.24
N GLU A 137 -15.92 -2.00 -11.30
CA GLU A 137 -15.02 -3.13 -11.54
C GLU A 137 -15.82 -4.45 -11.62
N ASP A 138 -15.61 -5.20 -12.68
CA ASP A 138 -16.06 -6.59 -12.83
C ASP A 138 -14.86 -7.51 -12.62
N LYS A 139 -14.67 -7.96 -11.38
CA LYS A 139 -13.56 -8.85 -11.00
C LYS A 139 -13.60 -10.22 -11.70
N HIS A 140 -14.79 -10.68 -12.09
CA HIS A 140 -14.93 -11.99 -12.74
C HIS A 140 -14.41 -11.97 -14.18
N ASN A 141 -14.76 -10.92 -14.93
CA ASN A 141 -14.35 -10.75 -16.32
C ASN A 141 -13.10 -9.88 -16.49
N HIS A 142 -12.50 -9.39 -15.40
CA HIS A 142 -11.35 -8.49 -15.38
C HIS A 142 -11.56 -7.22 -16.22
N LYS A 143 -12.75 -6.64 -16.11
CA LYS A 143 -13.15 -5.45 -16.86
C LYS A 143 -13.45 -4.28 -15.93
N LEU A 144 -13.03 -3.11 -16.38
CA LEU A 144 -13.34 -1.84 -15.74
C LEU A 144 -14.30 -1.05 -16.64
N TYR A 145 -15.50 -0.80 -16.14
CA TYR A 145 -16.51 0.05 -16.79
C TYR A 145 -16.42 1.45 -16.20
N ILE A 146 -16.26 2.44 -17.06
CA ILE A 146 -16.14 3.83 -16.66
C ILE A 146 -17.32 4.60 -17.21
N ASN A 147 -18.01 5.32 -16.33
CA ASN A 147 -19.10 6.20 -16.70
C ASN A 147 -18.61 7.65 -16.71
N SER A 148 -18.47 8.21 -17.89
CA SER A 148 -18.08 9.61 -18.08
C SER A 148 -19.00 10.29 -19.07
N MET A 149 -19.47 11.49 -18.73
CA MET A 149 -20.28 12.33 -19.66
C MET A 149 -19.45 12.88 -20.82
N SER A 150 -18.14 13.01 -20.62
CA SER A 150 -17.19 13.43 -21.66
C SER A 150 -16.14 12.37 -21.82
N SER A 151 -15.68 12.13 -23.04
CA SER A 151 -14.60 11.17 -23.33
C SER A 151 -13.27 11.89 -23.23
N PRO A 152 -12.52 11.75 -22.11
CA PRO A 152 -11.14 12.22 -22.04
C PRO A 152 -10.28 11.37 -22.97
N ASP A 153 -9.12 11.87 -23.41
CA ASP A 153 -8.21 11.08 -24.23
C ASP A 153 -7.49 10.01 -23.40
N TYR A 154 -7.14 10.36 -22.17
CA TYR A 154 -6.45 9.49 -21.22
C TYR A 154 -7.10 9.53 -19.84
N ILE A 155 -6.91 8.47 -19.11
CA ILE A 155 -7.30 8.35 -17.70
C ILE A 155 -6.12 7.81 -16.88
N THR A 156 -6.07 8.21 -15.63
CA THR A 156 -5.13 7.66 -14.65
C THR A 156 -5.90 6.79 -13.68
N ILE A 157 -5.50 5.55 -13.57
CA ILE A 157 -6.07 4.58 -12.64
C ILE A 157 -5.15 4.49 -11.43
N GLU A 158 -5.69 4.78 -10.27
CA GLU A 158 -5.05 4.55 -8.96
C GLU A 158 -5.45 3.16 -8.48
N PHE A 159 -4.46 2.34 -8.19
CA PHE A 159 -4.68 0.97 -7.76
C PHE A 159 -3.69 0.56 -6.68
N ILE A 160 -4.08 -0.38 -5.85
CA ILE A 160 -3.22 -1.02 -4.87
C ILE A 160 -2.77 -2.36 -5.45
N PRO A 161 -1.46 -2.55 -5.70
CA PRO A 161 -0.95 -3.81 -6.23
C PRO A 161 -1.07 -4.91 -5.18
N LYS A 162 -1.33 -6.13 -5.64
CA LYS A 162 -1.30 -7.29 -4.78
C LYS A 162 0.14 -7.76 -4.62
N LEU A 163 0.55 -7.95 -3.37
CA LEU A 163 1.84 -8.51 -3.04
C LEU A 163 1.86 -10.02 -3.35
N HIS A 164 2.69 -10.44 -4.29
CA HIS A 164 2.86 -11.85 -4.64
C HIS A 164 4.12 -12.43 -4.03
N ALA A 165 5.16 -11.63 -3.92
CA ALA A 165 6.48 -12.02 -3.43
C ALA A 165 7.01 -11.00 -2.43
N VAL A 166 8.03 -11.38 -1.67
CA VAL A 166 8.73 -10.48 -0.73
C VAL A 166 9.44 -9.36 -1.49
N GLU A 167 9.88 -9.64 -2.72
CA GLU A 167 10.59 -8.71 -3.59
C GLU A 167 9.73 -7.52 -4.03
N ASP A 168 8.41 -7.64 -3.96
CA ASP A 168 7.47 -6.55 -4.26
C ASP A 168 7.52 -5.44 -3.20
N LEU A 169 8.05 -5.74 -2.00
CA LEU A 169 8.18 -4.80 -0.90
C LEU A 169 9.46 -3.96 -1.07
N GLN A 170 9.32 -2.72 -1.51
CA GLN A 170 10.44 -1.80 -1.69
C GLN A 170 10.78 -1.00 -0.43
N SER A 171 9.80 -0.77 0.44
CA SER A 171 9.98 0.01 1.66
C SER A 171 10.60 -0.80 2.78
N ASP A 172 11.68 -0.29 3.39
CA ASP A 172 12.36 -0.91 4.53
C ASP A 172 11.42 -1.08 5.73
N TYR A 173 10.50 -0.15 5.93
CA TYR A 173 9.49 -0.22 6.98
C TYR A 173 8.60 -1.46 6.84
N TRP A 174 8.11 -1.73 5.64
CA TRP A 174 7.27 -2.89 5.38
C TRP A 174 8.04 -4.21 5.43
N GLN A 175 9.33 -4.18 5.07
CA GLN A 175 10.21 -5.34 5.20
C GLN A 175 10.44 -5.70 6.67
N ASP A 176 10.71 -4.72 7.54
CA ASP A 176 10.85 -4.93 9.00
C ASP A 176 9.55 -5.51 9.61
N ILE A 177 8.39 -4.98 9.23
CA ILE A 177 7.11 -5.52 9.69
C ILE A 177 6.89 -6.96 9.21
N LEU A 178 7.25 -7.28 7.96
CA LEU A 178 7.15 -8.64 7.44
C LEU A 178 8.01 -9.62 8.23
N ILE A 179 9.25 -9.23 8.56
CA ILE A 179 10.16 -10.04 9.36
C ILE A 179 9.56 -10.29 10.75
N ARG A 180 9.12 -9.24 11.44
CA ARG A 180 8.48 -9.35 12.77
C ARG A 180 7.24 -10.23 12.76
N LEU A 181 6.38 -10.09 11.74
CA LEU A 181 5.22 -10.97 11.56
C LEU A 181 5.64 -12.42 11.34
N SER A 182 6.70 -12.65 10.54
CA SER A 182 7.23 -13.97 10.25
C SER A 182 7.81 -14.63 11.52
N ILE A 183 8.52 -13.87 12.35
CA ILE A 183 9.05 -14.31 13.65
C ILE A 183 7.88 -14.70 14.57
N ALA A 184 6.88 -13.86 14.72
CA ALA A 184 5.73 -14.14 15.56
C ALA A 184 4.98 -15.42 15.13
N TYR A 185 4.77 -15.61 13.82
CA TYR A 185 4.18 -16.84 13.30
C TYR A 185 5.06 -18.07 13.53
N THR A 186 6.37 -17.92 13.39
CA THR A 186 7.33 -19.01 13.64
C THR A 186 7.35 -19.40 15.11
N LYS A 187 7.35 -18.43 16.05
CA LYS A 187 7.22 -18.68 17.49
C LYS A 187 5.95 -19.46 17.84
N ILE A 188 4.83 -19.12 17.21
CA ILE A 188 3.56 -19.85 17.41
C ILE A 188 3.67 -21.31 16.92
N VAL A 189 4.31 -21.55 15.80
CA VAL A 189 4.51 -22.91 15.28
C VAL A 189 5.45 -23.70 16.18
N LEU A 190 6.61 -23.13 16.54
CA LEU A 190 7.57 -23.72 17.50
C LEU A 190 6.92 -24.04 18.84
N GLY A 191 6.19 -23.08 19.41
CA GLY A 191 5.49 -23.29 20.66
C GLY A 191 4.51 -24.44 20.61
N ARG A 192 3.75 -24.59 19.52
CA ARG A 192 2.84 -25.73 19.33
C ARG A 192 3.53 -27.08 19.18
N ILE A 193 4.70 -27.11 18.52
CA ILE A 193 5.51 -28.32 18.40
C ILE A 193 6.04 -28.72 19.76
N ARG A 194 6.70 -27.80 20.46
CA ARG A 194 7.33 -28.05 21.76
C ARG A 194 6.31 -28.44 22.84
N THR A 195 5.13 -27.81 22.85
CA THR A 195 4.05 -28.17 23.79
C THR A 195 3.58 -29.63 23.62
N ARG A 196 3.58 -30.16 22.38
CA ARG A 196 3.20 -31.56 22.13
C ARG A 196 4.23 -32.57 22.59
N PHE A 197 5.50 -32.19 22.65
CA PHE A 197 6.61 -33.04 23.09
C PHE A 197 6.97 -32.83 24.56
N SER A 198 6.26 -31.97 25.30
CA SER A 198 6.44 -31.75 26.73
C SER A 198 6.06 -33.02 27.49
N GLN A 199 7.02 -33.62 28.19
CA GLN A 199 6.80 -34.76 29.08
C GLN A 199 6.80 -34.29 30.54
N PRO A 200 5.78 -34.60 31.34
CA PRO A 200 5.64 -34.09 32.73
C PRO A 200 6.76 -34.57 33.67
N ASN A 201 7.53 -35.58 33.31
CA ASN A 201 8.63 -36.14 34.11
C ASN A 201 10.02 -35.91 33.48
N ALA A 202 10.15 -35.08 32.48
CA ALA A 202 11.44 -34.76 31.89
C ALA A 202 12.24 -33.84 32.83
N PRO A 203 13.54 -34.09 33.01
CA PRO A 203 14.39 -33.22 33.84
C PRO A 203 14.61 -31.82 33.25
N TRP A 204 14.17 -31.60 32.01
CA TRP A 204 14.17 -30.30 31.33
C TRP A 204 12.75 -30.00 30.87
N GLY A 205 12.26 -28.79 31.21
CA GLY A 205 11.01 -28.27 30.68
C GLY A 205 11.22 -27.66 29.29
N MET A 206 10.35 -27.98 28.32
CA MET A 206 10.32 -27.26 27.07
C MET A 206 9.44 -26.01 27.22
N ASP A 207 9.98 -24.83 26.89
CA ASP A 207 9.29 -23.54 26.99
C ASP A 207 8.25 -23.31 25.88
N GLY A 208 7.55 -24.38 25.45
CA GLY A 208 6.59 -24.31 24.35
C GLY A 208 5.41 -23.38 24.61
N GLU A 209 4.85 -23.43 25.84
CA GLU A 209 3.73 -22.57 26.22
C GLU A 209 4.13 -21.09 26.23
N LYS A 210 5.31 -20.78 26.77
CA LYS A 210 5.82 -19.44 26.83
C LYS A 210 6.07 -18.85 25.43
N GLN A 211 6.67 -19.62 24.53
CA GLN A 211 6.87 -19.20 23.13
C GLN A 211 5.55 -18.98 22.40
N LEU A 212 4.56 -19.80 22.66
CA LEU A 212 3.25 -19.66 22.06
C LEU A 212 2.55 -18.39 22.58
N GLU A 213 2.68 -18.07 23.85
CA GLU A 213 2.13 -16.85 24.45
C GLU A 213 2.86 -15.61 23.92
N GLU A 214 4.20 -15.61 23.88
CA GLU A 214 5.01 -14.54 23.29
C GLU A 214 4.63 -14.28 21.84
N GLY A 215 4.57 -15.30 21.00
CA GLY A 215 4.21 -15.15 19.58
C GLY A 215 2.78 -14.60 19.38
N ASN A 216 1.82 -15.01 20.20
CA ASN A 216 0.46 -14.47 20.14
C ASN A 216 0.40 -13.00 20.61
N THR A 217 1.18 -12.63 21.63
CA THR A 217 1.24 -11.26 22.14
C THR A 217 1.88 -10.33 21.12
N GLU A 218 3.04 -10.71 20.58
CA GLU A 218 3.73 -9.95 19.51
C GLU A 218 2.82 -9.76 18.28
N LEU A 219 2.13 -10.81 17.86
CA LEU A 219 1.21 -10.73 16.73
C LEU A 219 0.04 -9.77 17.01
N LYS A 220 -0.48 -9.75 18.24
CA LYS A 220 -1.54 -8.84 18.64
C LYS A 220 -1.07 -7.39 18.64
N GLU A 221 0.12 -7.12 19.21
CA GLU A 221 0.73 -5.79 19.24
C GLU A 221 1.03 -5.25 17.84
N LEU A 222 1.58 -6.09 16.96
CA LEU A 222 1.83 -5.74 15.57
C LEU A 222 0.54 -5.39 14.82
N ARG A 223 -0.53 -6.15 15.04
CA ARG A 223 -1.85 -5.84 14.45
C ARG A 223 -2.43 -4.53 14.94
N GLU A 224 -2.28 -4.23 16.21
CA GLU A 224 -2.73 -2.96 16.78
C GLU A 224 -1.92 -1.79 16.22
N THR A 225 -0.60 -1.94 16.10
CA THR A 225 0.28 -0.94 15.49
C THR A 225 -0.08 -0.69 14.02
N LEU A 226 -0.28 -1.76 13.24
CA LEU A 226 -0.66 -1.64 11.84
C LEU A 226 -2.02 -0.93 11.67
N ARG A 227 -3.00 -1.26 12.48
CA ARG A 227 -4.32 -0.59 12.46
C ARG A 227 -4.22 0.89 12.80
N THR A 228 -3.38 1.24 13.77
CA THR A 228 -3.20 2.63 14.18
C THR A 228 -2.49 3.43 13.08
N ASN A 229 -1.45 2.88 12.48
CA ASN A 229 -0.70 3.54 11.42
C ASN A 229 -1.53 3.73 10.15
N THR A 230 -2.32 2.74 9.75
CA THR A 230 -3.23 2.87 8.61
C THR A 230 -4.26 3.98 8.82
N ASN A 231 -4.79 4.12 10.04
CA ASN A 231 -5.72 5.20 10.35
C ASN A 231 -5.08 6.59 10.35
N LEU A 232 -3.76 6.70 10.62
CA LEU A 232 -3.05 7.98 10.63
C LEU A 232 -2.76 8.50 9.21
N ILE A 233 -2.57 7.62 8.24
CA ILE A 233 -2.34 8.00 6.84
C ILE A 233 -3.56 8.71 6.25
N TYR A 234 -4.77 8.32 6.64
CA TYR A 234 -6.00 8.99 6.20
C TYR A 234 -6.32 10.32 6.90
N LEU A 235 -5.61 10.66 7.97
CA LEU A 235 -5.79 11.93 8.69
C LEU A 235 -4.84 13.04 8.24
N LEU A 236 -3.90 12.73 7.35
CA LEU A 236 -2.87 13.67 6.86
C LEU A 236 -3.13 14.16 5.44
N ASP A 237 -4.14 13.65 4.76
CA ASP A 237 -4.68 14.15 3.49
C ASP A 237 -5.95 15.01 3.76
#